data_968c6e9f3150d82210bad4e8708b8c4f
#
_entry.id   968c6e9f3150d82210bad4e8708b8c4f
#
_cell.length_a   1.000
_cell.length_b   1.000
_cell.length_c   1.000
_cell.angle_alpha   90.00
_cell.angle_beta   90.00
_cell.angle_gamma   90.00
#
_symmetry.space_group_name_H-M   'P 1'
#
loop_
_entity.id
_entity.type
_entity.pdbx_description
1 polymer ?
#
loop_
_entity_poly.entity_id
_entity_poly.type
_entity_poly.pdbx_seq_one_letter_code
_entity_poly.pdbx_strand_id
1 'polypeptide(L)'
;KSKMMHTAKNMHQILDLALPAYDELFDEINIDGLVENKGILYIWNDKDLKSRELEINVRNELGVKQQLVNKKEIHDLEPNIKPIYHAGVYYPYARHARNPKKILIKLFDLFLKKGGEFKKLDVKNIEFKDQQPILKSETEKFLFDRVVIACGAFSKKLTDNLNEKIPLDTERGYHVHFKDCDHLLQRPVIFSNRGFGITPMEQGLRVVGTVEFGGLENPLS
;
A
#
# COMPACT_ATOMS: atom_id res chain seq x y z
N LYS A 1 2.29 -24.91 4.87
CA LYS A 1 3.52 -24.23 5.38
C LYS A 1 4.54 -24.01 4.26
N SER A 2 4.90 -25.03 3.47
CA SER A 2 5.87 -24.93 2.36
C SER A 2 5.45 -23.91 1.27
N LYS A 3 4.21 -23.99 0.74
CA LYS A 3 3.70 -23.07 -0.28
C LYS A 3 3.66 -21.62 0.21
N MET A 4 3.23 -21.39 1.46
CA MET A 4 3.21 -20.05 2.07
C MET A 4 4.62 -19.45 2.16
N MET A 5 5.60 -20.23 2.64
CA MET A 5 6.99 -19.77 2.71
C MET A 5 7.60 -19.47 1.33
N HIS A 6 7.28 -20.29 0.33
CA HIS A 6 7.71 -20.05 -1.04
C HIS A 6 7.16 -18.70 -1.55
N THR A 7 5.86 -18.46 -1.37
CA THR A 7 5.23 -17.19 -1.76
C THR A 7 5.82 -16.01 -0.97
N ALA A 8 6.01 -16.15 0.34
CA ALA A 8 6.58 -15.11 1.18
C ALA A 8 8.01 -14.73 0.75
N LYS A 9 8.86 -15.72 0.42
CA LYS A 9 10.22 -15.48 -0.09
C LYS A 9 10.22 -14.73 -1.42
N ASN A 10 9.36 -15.12 -2.37
CA ASN A 10 9.27 -14.47 -3.67
C ASN A 10 8.77 -13.01 -3.52
N MET A 11 7.77 -12.78 -2.68
CA MET A 11 7.29 -11.43 -2.36
C MET A 11 8.37 -10.59 -1.68
N HIS A 12 9.12 -11.17 -0.74
CA HIS A 12 10.19 -10.47 -0.04
C HIS A 12 11.27 -9.96 -1.01
N GLN A 13 11.69 -10.77 -1.99
CA GLN A 13 12.67 -10.37 -3.00
C GLN A 13 12.26 -9.10 -3.78
N ILE A 14 10.97 -8.93 -4.04
CA ILE A 14 10.44 -7.73 -4.72
C ILE A 14 10.33 -6.56 -3.73
N LEU A 15 9.79 -6.82 -2.53
CA LEU A 15 9.50 -5.78 -1.54
C LEU A 15 10.76 -5.22 -0.87
N ASP A 16 11.82 -6.01 -0.78
CA ASP A 16 13.10 -5.58 -0.19
C ASP A 16 13.77 -4.46 -1.01
N LEU A 17 13.49 -4.41 -2.30
CA LEU A 17 13.94 -3.34 -3.20
C LEU A 17 13.12 -2.05 -3.08
N ALA A 18 11.95 -2.09 -2.47
CA ALA A 18 11.01 -0.97 -2.50
C ALA A 18 11.51 0.24 -1.69
N LEU A 19 11.99 0.04 -0.46
CA LEU A 19 12.43 1.17 0.36
C LEU A 19 13.63 1.91 -0.24
N PRO A 20 14.73 1.23 -0.69
CA PRO A 20 15.82 1.91 -1.38
C PRO A 20 15.37 2.66 -2.63
N ALA A 21 14.50 2.05 -3.46
CA ALA A 21 13.98 2.70 -4.66
C ALA A 21 13.12 3.94 -4.34
N TYR A 22 12.35 3.91 -3.25
CA TYR A 22 11.65 5.09 -2.77
C TYR A 22 12.60 6.16 -2.24
N ASP A 23 13.68 5.80 -1.56
CA ASP A 23 14.67 6.78 -1.09
C ASP A 23 15.32 7.53 -2.27
N GLU A 24 15.79 6.79 -3.30
CA GLU A 24 16.32 7.40 -4.53
C GLU A 24 15.30 8.34 -5.19
N LEU A 25 14.04 7.93 -5.28
CA LEU A 25 12.98 8.72 -5.89
C LEU A 25 12.64 9.96 -5.05
N PHE A 26 12.67 9.85 -3.74
CA PHE A 26 12.35 10.94 -2.82
C PHE A 26 13.47 11.96 -2.70
N ASP A 27 14.71 11.58 -2.99
CA ASP A 27 15.83 12.52 -3.10
C ASP A 27 15.65 13.51 -4.27
N GLU A 28 14.90 13.13 -5.32
CA GLU A 28 14.61 14.01 -6.46
C GLU A 28 13.42 14.96 -6.21
N ILE A 29 12.60 14.70 -5.20
CA ILE A 29 11.43 15.52 -4.84
C ILE A 29 11.45 15.86 -3.36
N ASN A 30 11.04 17.07 -3.00
CA ASN A 30 10.86 17.42 -1.60
C ASN A 30 9.60 16.75 -1.05
N ILE A 31 9.76 15.80 -0.11
CA ILE A 31 8.69 15.08 0.57
C ILE A 31 8.52 15.48 2.03
N ASP A 32 9.13 16.58 2.48
CA ASP A 32 9.10 17.01 3.88
C ASP A 32 7.66 17.03 4.43
N GLY A 33 7.47 16.34 5.55
CA GLY A 33 6.17 16.20 6.21
C GLY A 33 5.16 15.30 5.48
N LEU A 34 5.49 14.73 4.31
CA LEU A 34 4.59 13.85 3.55
C LEU A 34 4.79 12.36 3.86
N VAL A 35 5.96 11.99 4.38
CA VAL A 35 6.28 10.61 4.79
C VAL A 35 6.87 10.64 6.19
N GLU A 36 6.37 9.76 7.06
CA GLU A 36 6.84 9.61 8.43
C GLU A 36 7.52 8.26 8.63
N ASN A 37 8.68 8.27 9.30
CA ASN A 37 9.52 7.10 9.60
C ASN A 37 9.37 6.67 11.07
N LYS A 38 8.14 6.59 11.56
CA LYS A 38 7.84 6.29 12.98
C LYS A 38 7.41 4.84 13.21
N GLY A 39 7.56 4.00 12.19
CA GLY A 39 7.13 2.61 12.25
C GLY A 39 5.63 2.42 12.19
N ILE A 40 5.20 1.17 12.35
CA ILE A 40 3.79 0.75 12.42
C ILE A 40 3.62 -0.17 13.63
N LEU A 41 2.52 -0.02 14.36
CA LEU A 41 2.20 -0.79 15.55
C LEU A 41 0.97 -1.68 15.30
N TYR A 42 1.12 -2.99 15.48
CA TYR A 42 0.04 -3.97 15.49
C TYR A 42 -0.26 -4.35 16.93
N ILE A 43 -1.51 -4.27 17.36
CA ILE A 43 -1.91 -4.56 18.75
C ILE A 43 -3.12 -5.49 18.82
N TRP A 44 -3.21 -6.25 19.91
CA TRP A 44 -4.33 -7.15 20.19
C TRP A 44 -4.57 -7.34 21.70
N ASN A 45 -5.76 -7.84 22.02
CA ASN A 45 -6.19 -8.00 23.41
C ASN A 45 -5.69 -9.31 24.03
N ASP A 46 -5.45 -10.36 23.21
CA ASP A 46 -5.07 -11.65 23.72
C ASP A 46 -3.66 -11.61 24.32
N LYS A 47 -3.49 -12.29 25.44
CA LYS A 47 -2.17 -12.51 26.04
C LYS A 47 -1.40 -13.62 25.35
N ASP A 48 -2.11 -14.46 24.58
CA ASP A 48 -1.52 -15.61 23.89
C ASP A 48 -0.97 -15.22 22.52
N LEU A 49 0.34 -15.30 22.38
CA LEU A 49 1.05 -15.05 21.12
C LEU A 49 0.94 -16.22 20.13
N LYS A 50 0.44 -17.40 20.54
CA LYS A 50 0.42 -18.60 19.68
C LYS A 50 -0.34 -18.36 18.38
N SER A 51 -1.43 -17.60 18.41
CA SER A 51 -2.19 -17.28 17.21
C SER A 51 -1.41 -16.44 16.19
N ARG A 52 -0.32 -15.76 16.61
CA ARG A 52 0.55 -14.90 15.81
C ARG A 52 1.94 -15.48 15.57
N GLU A 53 2.27 -16.57 16.23
CA GLU A 53 3.60 -17.18 16.17
C GLU A 53 4.05 -17.50 14.74
N LEU A 54 3.14 -17.99 13.92
CA LEU A 54 3.43 -18.30 12.52
C LEU A 54 3.85 -17.04 11.74
N GLU A 55 3.11 -15.94 11.87
CA GLU A 55 3.40 -14.68 11.19
C GLU A 55 4.73 -14.09 11.66
N ILE A 56 4.97 -14.13 12.98
CA ILE A 56 6.19 -13.63 13.60
C ILE A 56 7.39 -14.41 13.09
N ASN A 57 7.30 -15.77 13.07
CA ASN A 57 8.38 -16.65 12.62
C ASN A 57 8.69 -16.48 11.13
N VAL A 58 7.67 -16.35 10.28
CA VAL A 58 7.87 -16.11 8.84
C VAL A 58 8.63 -14.80 8.62
N ARG A 59 8.27 -13.72 9.32
CA ARG A 59 8.97 -12.44 9.20
C ARG A 59 10.38 -12.48 9.74
N ASN A 60 10.62 -13.23 10.84
CA ASN A 60 11.96 -13.44 11.38
C ASN A 60 12.84 -14.20 10.39
N GLU A 61 12.33 -15.29 9.77
CA GLU A 61 13.06 -16.06 8.74
C GLU A 61 13.42 -15.19 7.51
N LEU A 62 12.60 -14.19 7.20
CA LEU A 62 12.85 -13.24 6.11
C LEU A 62 13.68 -12.02 6.53
N GLY A 63 14.15 -11.96 7.78
CA GLY A 63 14.99 -10.85 8.26
C GLY A 63 14.23 -9.54 8.54
N VAL A 64 12.90 -9.57 8.52
CA VAL A 64 12.08 -8.39 8.82
C VAL A 64 12.30 -7.96 10.27
N LYS A 65 12.73 -6.72 10.45
CA LYS A 65 12.96 -6.14 11.78
C LYS A 65 11.62 -5.86 12.47
N GLN A 66 11.37 -6.58 13.55
CA GLN A 66 10.15 -6.47 14.36
C GLN A 66 10.48 -6.60 15.83
N GLN A 67 9.65 -5.99 16.68
CA GLN A 67 9.79 -6.01 18.14
C GLN A 67 8.44 -6.44 18.74
N LEU A 68 8.46 -7.49 19.57
CA LEU A 68 7.31 -7.84 20.38
C LEU A 68 7.18 -6.79 21.49
N VAL A 69 6.00 -6.27 21.70
CA VAL A 69 5.74 -5.21 22.69
C VAL A 69 4.62 -5.64 23.64
N ASN A 70 4.83 -5.38 24.92
CA ASN A 70 3.86 -5.59 25.98
C ASN A 70 2.97 -4.37 26.19
N LYS A 71 2.02 -4.46 27.13
CA LYS A 71 1.06 -3.38 27.45
C LYS A 71 1.73 -2.05 27.78
N LYS A 72 2.84 -2.07 28.54
CA LYS A 72 3.56 -0.85 28.92
C LYS A 72 4.23 -0.21 27.71
N GLU A 73 4.93 -1.02 26.92
CA GLU A 73 5.60 -0.57 25.70
C GLU A 73 4.63 -0.06 24.64
N ILE A 74 3.41 -0.64 24.53
CA ILE A 74 2.33 -0.11 23.68
C ILE A 74 1.95 1.28 24.14
N HIS A 75 1.77 1.50 25.45
CA HIS A 75 1.43 2.80 26.01
C HIS A 75 2.56 3.81 25.85
N ASP A 76 3.80 3.40 26.01
CA ASP A 76 4.98 4.25 25.79
C ASP A 76 5.09 4.70 24.32
N LEU A 77 4.74 3.81 23.37
CA LEU A 77 4.70 4.11 21.94
C LEU A 77 3.50 5.00 21.54
N GLU A 78 2.34 4.75 22.09
CA GLU A 78 1.07 5.44 21.78
C GLU A 78 0.25 5.72 23.05
N PRO A 79 0.56 6.82 23.77
CA PRO A 79 -0.05 7.14 25.07
C PRO A 79 -1.57 7.34 25.04
N ASN A 80 -2.11 7.74 23.88
CA ASN A 80 -3.55 8.00 23.72
C ASN A 80 -4.38 6.74 23.46
N ILE A 81 -3.74 5.57 23.30
CA ILE A 81 -4.45 4.30 23.18
C ILE A 81 -4.84 3.80 24.57
N LYS A 82 -6.13 3.45 24.73
CA LYS A 82 -6.62 2.85 25.96
C LYS A 82 -5.79 1.62 26.35
N PRO A 83 -5.40 1.46 27.64
CA PRO A 83 -4.52 0.38 28.12
C PRO A 83 -5.26 -0.98 28.26
N ILE A 84 -6.04 -1.34 27.25
CA ILE A 84 -6.78 -2.61 27.18
C ILE A 84 -6.09 -3.65 26.29
N TYR A 85 -5.05 -3.26 25.58
CA TYR A 85 -4.26 -4.15 24.71
C TYR A 85 -3.08 -4.70 25.48
N HIS A 86 -2.83 -6.00 25.35
CA HIS A 86 -1.85 -6.70 26.19
C HIS A 86 -0.56 -7.05 25.45
N ALA A 87 -0.62 -7.16 24.12
CA ALA A 87 0.53 -7.51 23.31
C ALA A 87 0.45 -6.86 21.93
N GLY A 88 1.59 -6.73 21.28
CA GLY A 88 1.70 -6.18 19.95
C GLY A 88 3.01 -6.55 19.25
N VAL A 89 3.10 -6.14 17.99
CA VAL A 89 4.34 -6.12 17.22
C VAL A 89 4.56 -4.72 16.69
N TYR A 90 5.72 -4.19 16.94
CA TYR A 90 6.17 -2.92 16.40
C TYR A 90 7.19 -3.16 15.27
N TYR A 91 6.98 -2.50 14.13
CA TYR A 91 7.85 -2.52 12.96
C TYR A 91 8.56 -1.18 12.83
N PRO A 92 9.76 -1.02 13.40
CA PRO A 92 10.40 0.30 13.54
C PRO A 92 10.78 0.97 12.22
N TYR A 93 11.06 0.17 11.18
CA TYR A 93 11.48 0.69 9.87
C TYR A 93 10.33 0.88 8.87
N ALA A 94 9.11 0.58 9.28
CA ALA A 94 7.95 0.86 8.44
C ALA A 94 7.72 2.38 8.33
N ARG A 95 7.26 2.79 7.16
CA ARG A 95 6.96 4.19 6.85
C ARG A 95 5.49 4.34 6.47
N HIS A 96 4.95 5.52 6.65
CA HIS A 96 3.61 5.82 6.16
C HIS A 96 3.54 7.18 5.48
N ALA A 97 2.72 7.27 4.43
CA ALA A 97 2.44 8.50 3.74
C ALA A 97 1.36 9.29 4.47
N ARG A 98 1.65 10.53 4.87
CA ARG A 98 0.65 11.44 5.46
C ARG A 98 -0.28 12.03 4.41
N ASN A 99 0.18 12.18 3.19
CA ASN A 99 -0.63 12.64 2.06
C ASN A 99 -0.18 12.00 0.73
N PRO A 100 -0.72 10.81 0.38
CA PRO A 100 -0.38 10.12 -0.86
C PRO A 100 -0.65 10.95 -2.12
N LYS A 101 -1.72 11.78 -2.10
CA LYS A 101 -2.07 12.64 -3.23
C LYS A 101 -0.99 13.69 -3.52
N LYS A 102 -0.46 14.33 -2.48
CA LYS A 102 0.63 15.30 -2.65
C LYS A 102 1.91 14.65 -3.17
N ILE A 103 2.22 13.44 -2.68
CA ILE A 103 3.37 12.66 -3.20
C ILE A 103 3.18 12.39 -4.69
N LEU A 104 2.00 11.91 -5.09
CA LEU A 104 1.70 11.64 -6.51
C LEU A 104 1.83 12.91 -7.37
N ILE A 105 1.33 14.05 -6.90
CA ILE A 105 1.45 15.33 -7.62
C ILE A 105 2.93 15.69 -7.82
N LYS A 106 3.75 15.60 -6.78
CA LYS A 106 5.19 15.89 -6.89
C LYS A 106 5.93 14.96 -7.86
N LEU A 107 5.57 13.67 -7.87
CA LEU A 107 6.11 12.70 -8.82
C LEU A 107 5.67 13.01 -10.25
N PHE A 108 4.43 13.43 -10.43
CA PHE A 108 3.90 13.84 -11.72
C PHE A 108 4.60 15.10 -12.25
N ASP A 109 4.81 16.10 -11.39
CA ASP A 109 5.56 17.32 -11.74
C ASP A 109 7.01 16.99 -12.15
N LEU A 110 7.67 16.08 -11.41
CA LEU A 110 9.00 15.59 -11.77
C LEU A 110 9.01 14.89 -13.13
N PHE A 111 8.00 14.03 -13.38
CA PHE A 111 7.83 13.35 -14.67
C PHE A 111 7.74 14.34 -15.83
N LEU A 112 6.90 15.37 -15.70
CA LEU A 112 6.77 16.42 -16.72
C LEU A 112 8.07 17.21 -16.88
N LYS A 113 8.75 17.57 -15.78
CA LYS A 113 10.02 18.27 -15.79
C LYS A 113 11.13 17.47 -16.50
N LYS A 114 11.10 16.14 -16.41
CA LYS A 114 12.02 15.22 -17.12
C LYS A 114 11.64 15.00 -18.59
N GLY A 115 10.64 15.71 -19.13
CA GLY A 115 10.21 15.62 -20.53
C GLY A 115 9.12 14.58 -20.77
N GLY A 116 8.50 14.06 -19.71
CA GLY A 116 7.35 13.16 -19.86
C GLY A 116 6.14 13.88 -20.42
N GLU A 117 5.33 13.19 -21.20
CA GLU A 117 4.08 13.71 -21.75
C GLU A 117 2.87 13.00 -21.10
N PHE A 118 1.84 13.76 -20.79
CA PHE A 118 0.59 13.24 -20.27
C PHE A 118 -0.56 13.45 -21.25
N LYS A 119 -1.25 12.35 -21.57
CA LYS A 119 -2.51 12.40 -22.32
C LYS A 119 -3.64 11.75 -21.54
N LYS A 120 -4.73 12.47 -21.36
CA LYS A 120 -5.95 11.91 -20.75
C LYS A 120 -6.74 11.18 -21.83
N LEU A 121 -6.59 9.85 -21.88
CA LEU A 121 -7.24 8.98 -22.84
C LEU A 121 -7.84 7.77 -22.13
N ASP A 122 -8.98 7.31 -22.66
CA ASP A 122 -9.56 6.02 -22.29
C ASP A 122 -9.03 4.94 -23.25
N VAL A 123 -7.98 4.24 -22.84
CA VAL A 123 -7.38 3.16 -23.64
C VAL A 123 -8.30 1.95 -23.60
N LYS A 124 -8.85 1.60 -24.77
CA LYS A 124 -9.79 0.48 -24.93
C LYS A 124 -9.09 -0.84 -25.22
N ASN A 125 -7.99 -0.80 -25.95
CA ASN A 125 -7.28 -2.01 -26.39
C ASN A 125 -5.79 -1.75 -26.59
N ILE A 126 -5.02 -2.82 -26.52
CA ILE A 126 -3.61 -2.88 -26.87
C ILE A 126 -3.47 -3.95 -27.96
N GLU A 127 -2.88 -3.61 -29.09
CA GLU A 127 -2.58 -4.51 -30.19
C GLU A 127 -1.06 -4.51 -30.44
N PHE A 128 -0.58 -5.49 -31.15
CA PHE A 128 0.83 -5.56 -31.57
C PHE A 128 0.93 -5.55 -33.09
N LYS A 129 1.86 -4.76 -33.60
CA LYS A 129 2.32 -4.81 -34.99
C LYS A 129 3.85 -4.89 -34.98
N ASP A 130 4.40 -5.89 -35.61
CA ASP A 130 5.85 -6.10 -35.70
C ASP A 130 6.54 -6.07 -34.30
N GLN A 131 5.92 -6.69 -33.32
CA GLN A 131 6.29 -6.71 -31.90
C GLN A 131 6.18 -5.35 -31.15
N GLN A 132 5.76 -4.30 -31.81
CA GLN A 132 5.53 -2.99 -31.17
C GLN A 132 4.08 -2.86 -30.69
N PRO A 133 3.87 -2.42 -29.44
CA PRO A 133 2.54 -2.22 -28.90
C PRO A 133 1.89 -0.96 -29.46
N ILE A 134 0.62 -1.09 -29.86
CA ILE A 134 -0.25 0.00 -30.30
C ILE A 134 -1.36 0.17 -29.26
N LEU A 135 -1.38 1.32 -28.58
CA LEU A 135 -2.51 1.70 -27.74
C LEU A 135 -3.64 2.26 -28.60
N LYS A 136 -4.86 1.79 -28.35
CA LYS A 136 -6.07 2.26 -29.04
C LYS A 136 -7.05 2.89 -28.05
N SER A 137 -7.48 4.10 -28.34
CA SER A 137 -8.70 4.70 -27.81
C SER A 137 -9.82 4.58 -28.84
N GLU A 138 -10.95 5.23 -28.62
CA GLU A 138 -12.03 5.29 -29.62
C GLU A 138 -11.63 6.06 -30.88
N THR A 139 -10.79 7.07 -30.76
CA THR A 139 -10.49 8.03 -31.81
C THR A 139 -9.02 8.04 -32.25
N GLU A 140 -8.12 7.53 -31.41
CA GLU A 140 -6.68 7.68 -31.64
C GLU A 140 -5.93 6.35 -31.49
N LYS A 141 -4.77 6.26 -32.14
CA LYS A 141 -3.83 5.14 -32.03
C LYS A 141 -2.43 5.67 -31.81
N PHE A 142 -1.69 5.05 -30.89
CA PHE A 142 -0.33 5.43 -30.55
C PHE A 142 0.56 4.19 -30.63
N LEU A 143 1.66 4.29 -31.34
CA LEU A 143 2.71 3.27 -31.41
C LEU A 143 3.79 3.59 -30.39
N PHE A 144 4.24 2.59 -29.64
CA PHE A 144 5.30 2.70 -28.65
C PHE A 144 6.30 1.56 -28.79
N ASP A 145 7.50 1.74 -28.25
CA ASP A 145 8.48 0.65 -28.14
C ASP A 145 8.11 -0.31 -27.00
N ARG A 146 7.54 0.21 -25.92
CA ARG A 146 7.12 -0.55 -24.75
C ARG A 146 5.90 0.07 -24.10
N VAL A 147 5.09 -0.76 -23.43
CA VAL A 147 3.91 -0.35 -22.67
C VAL A 147 3.95 -1.00 -21.30
N VAL A 148 3.63 -0.21 -20.27
CA VAL A 148 3.39 -0.69 -18.90
C VAL A 148 1.91 -0.52 -18.58
N ILE A 149 1.22 -1.61 -18.28
CA ILE A 149 -0.17 -1.59 -17.82
C ILE A 149 -0.15 -1.37 -16.32
N ALA A 150 -0.51 -0.17 -15.86
CA ALA A 150 -0.52 0.23 -14.47
C ALA A 150 -1.89 0.81 -14.05
N CYS A 151 -2.99 0.19 -14.54
CA CYS A 151 -4.36 0.68 -14.39
C CYS A 151 -5.06 0.15 -13.12
N GLY A 152 -4.31 -0.36 -12.13
CA GLY A 152 -4.88 -0.91 -10.90
C GLY A 152 -5.90 -2.01 -11.18
N ALA A 153 -7.07 -1.95 -10.58
CA ALA A 153 -8.13 -2.94 -10.75
C ALA A 153 -8.63 -3.10 -12.21
N PHE A 154 -8.46 -2.06 -13.04
CA PHE A 154 -8.85 -2.08 -14.46
C PHE A 154 -7.83 -2.77 -15.37
N SER A 155 -6.63 -3.11 -14.87
CA SER A 155 -5.58 -3.75 -15.67
C SER A 155 -6.02 -5.06 -16.30
N LYS A 156 -6.82 -5.86 -15.57
CA LYS A 156 -7.33 -7.15 -16.05
C LYS A 156 -8.07 -7.03 -17.39
N LYS A 157 -8.87 -5.98 -17.57
CA LYS A 157 -9.62 -5.77 -18.81
C LYS A 157 -8.69 -5.62 -20.04
N LEU A 158 -7.55 -4.97 -19.86
CA LEU A 158 -6.56 -4.81 -20.93
C LEU A 158 -5.74 -6.08 -21.15
N THR A 159 -5.37 -6.79 -20.09
CA THR A 159 -4.60 -8.04 -20.21
C THR A 159 -5.42 -9.20 -20.78
N ASP A 160 -6.72 -9.28 -20.47
CA ASP A 160 -7.63 -10.26 -21.05
C ASP A 160 -7.72 -10.10 -22.59
N ASN A 161 -7.69 -8.85 -23.10
CA ASN A 161 -7.64 -8.57 -24.54
C ASN A 161 -6.33 -9.04 -25.22
N LEU A 162 -5.27 -9.21 -24.45
CA LEU A 162 -3.97 -9.76 -24.91
C LEU A 162 -3.88 -11.27 -24.74
N ASN A 163 -4.95 -11.96 -24.31
CA ASN A 163 -4.96 -13.35 -23.87
C ASN A 163 -4.01 -13.66 -22.70
N GLU A 164 -3.63 -12.63 -21.92
CA GLU A 164 -2.82 -12.76 -20.72
C GLU A 164 -3.73 -12.77 -19.49
N LYS A 165 -3.85 -13.94 -18.85
CA LYS A 165 -4.71 -14.11 -17.66
C LYS A 165 -3.96 -13.78 -16.39
N ILE A 166 -4.30 -12.67 -15.75
CA ILE A 166 -3.81 -12.30 -14.43
C ILE A 166 -4.89 -12.61 -13.36
N PRO A 167 -4.53 -13.22 -12.23
CA PRO A 167 -5.48 -13.51 -11.14
C PRO A 167 -5.73 -12.24 -10.29
N LEU A 168 -6.27 -11.20 -10.94
CA LEU A 168 -6.61 -9.92 -10.33
C LEU A 168 -8.11 -9.84 -10.09
N ASP A 169 -8.50 -9.50 -8.89
CA ASP A 169 -9.88 -9.19 -8.50
C ASP A 169 -9.93 -7.83 -7.79
N THR A 170 -11.12 -7.36 -7.44
CA THR A 170 -11.33 -6.03 -6.90
C THR A 170 -11.77 -6.07 -5.45
N GLU A 171 -11.15 -5.22 -4.64
CA GLU A 171 -11.61 -4.88 -3.29
C GLU A 171 -11.86 -3.38 -3.21
N ARG A 172 -13.08 -2.98 -2.83
CA ARG A 172 -13.39 -1.59 -2.49
C ARG A 172 -13.13 -1.37 -1.01
N GLY A 173 -12.13 -0.56 -0.69
CA GLY A 173 -11.85 -0.18 0.69
C GLY A 173 -12.62 1.07 1.08
N TYR A 174 -13.24 1.05 2.25
CA TYR A 174 -13.92 2.20 2.84
C TYR A 174 -13.11 2.79 3.98
N HIS A 175 -13.21 4.10 4.16
CA HIS A 175 -12.54 4.78 5.26
C HIS A 175 -13.39 5.94 5.80
N VAL A 176 -13.16 6.24 7.07
CA VAL A 176 -13.67 7.45 7.72
C VAL A 176 -12.49 8.35 8.07
N HIS A 177 -12.64 9.63 7.89
CA HIS A 177 -11.64 10.64 8.22
C HIS A 177 -12.12 11.52 9.37
N PHE A 178 -11.37 11.54 10.47
CA PHE A 178 -11.60 12.44 11.60
C PHE A 178 -10.63 13.61 11.48
N LYS A 179 -11.15 14.79 11.17
CA LYS A 179 -10.36 15.99 10.94
C LYS A 179 -9.68 16.47 12.23
N ASP A 180 -8.55 17.12 12.09
CA ASP A 180 -7.81 17.82 13.15
C ASP A 180 -7.44 16.94 14.36
N CYS A 181 -7.35 15.63 14.17
CA CYS A 181 -7.06 14.62 15.19
C CYS A 181 -5.72 13.88 14.96
N ASP A 182 -4.91 14.26 13.98
CA ASP A 182 -3.65 13.58 13.65
C ASP A 182 -2.66 13.53 14.81
N HIS A 183 -2.68 14.53 15.68
CA HIS A 183 -1.86 14.62 16.89
C HIS A 183 -2.15 13.53 17.95
N LEU A 184 -3.28 12.82 17.83
CA LEU A 184 -3.66 11.76 18.78
C LEU A 184 -2.86 10.48 18.60
N LEU A 185 -2.28 10.23 17.43
CA LEU A 185 -1.40 9.09 17.17
C LEU A 185 -0.09 9.56 16.56
N GLN A 186 1.00 8.89 16.92
CA GLN A 186 2.31 9.18 16.37
C GLN A 186 2.60 8.36 15.10
N ARG A 187 1.95 7.20 14.96
CA ARG A 187 2.15 6.22 13.88
C ARG A 187 0.86 5.48 13.55
N PRO A 188 0.82 4.76 12.41
CA PRO A 188 -0.28 3.84 12.12
C PRO A 188 -0.40 2.76 13.18
N VAL A 189 -1.62 2.49 13.63
CA VAL A 189 -1.95 1.43 14.58
C VAL A 189 -2.99 0.51 13.97
N ILE A 190 -2.68 -0.79 13.94
CA ILE A 190 -3.56 -1.84 13.45
C ILE A 190 -4.12 -2.63 14.62
N PHE A 191 -5.43 -2.63 14.76
CA PHE A 191 -6.18 -3.35 15.78
C PHE A 191 -6.53 -4.75 15.28
N SER A 192 -5.58 -5.68 15.40
CA SER A 192 -5.62 -6.98 14.73
C SER A 192 -6.84 -7.84 15.09
N ASN A 193 -7.34 -7.77 16.33
CA ASN A 193 -8.53 -8.51 16.75
C ASN A 193 -9.84 -7.92 16.21
N ARG A 194 -9.80 -6.69 15.69
CA ARG A 194 -10.99 -5.96 15.25
C ARG A 194 -11.00 -5.70 13.74
N GLY A 195 -9.91 -6.04 13.05
CA GLY A 195 -9.82 -5.92 11.60
C GLY A 195 -9.80 -4.48 11.06
N PHE A 196 -9.38 -3.48 11.85
CA PHE A 196 -9.26 -2.11 11.38
C PHE A 196 -7.91 -1.48 11.74
N GLY A 197 -7.55 -0.43 11.03
CA GLY A 197 -6.37 0.38 11.29
C GLY A 197 -6.68 1.87 11.35
N ILE A 198 -5.88 2.59 12.11
CA ILE A 198 -5.92 4.06 12.19
C ILE A 198 -4.57 4.60 11.79
N THR A 199 -4.55 5.58 10.89
CA THR A 199 -3.33 6.21 10.40
C THR A 199 -3.41 7.71 10.60
N PRO A 200 -2.40 8.37 11.24
CA PRO A 200 -2.30 9.82 11.26
C PRO A 200 -1.95 10.33 9.86
N MET A 201 -2.86 11.11 9.29
CA MET A 201 -2.73 11.74 8.00
C MET A 201 -2.54 13.25 8.18
N GLU A 202 -2.19 13.97 7.12
CA GLU A 202 -1.99 15.43 7.16
C GLU A 202 -3.22 16.21 7.65
N GLN A 203 -4.43 15.66 7.43
CA GLN A 203 -5.69 16.34 7.75
C GLN A 203 -6.44 15.70 8.93
N GLY A 204 -5.81 14.80 9.69
CA GLY A 204 -6.44 14.13 10.81
C GLY A 204 -6.20 12.61 10.83
N LEU A 205 -7.05 11.86 11.50
CA LEU A 205 -6.96 10.41 11.58
C LEU A 205 -7.81 9.75 10.49
N ARG A 206 -7.22 8.80 9.77
CA ARG A 206 -7.91 7.95 8.80
C ARG A 206 -8.12 6.57 9.38
N VAL A 207 -9.38 6.16 9.52
CA VAL A 207 -9.78 4.82 9.99
C VAL A 207 -10.20 3.99 8.79
N VAL A 208 -9.60 2.81 8.64
CA VAL A 208 -9.85 1.85 7.53
C VAL A 208 -10.09 0.46 8.09
N GLY A 209 -10.87 -0.38 7.41
CA GLY A 209 -11.05 -1.78 7.83
C GLY A 209 -12.19 -2.50 7.14
N THR A 210 -13.09 -1.78 6.49
CA THR A 210 -14.19 -2.39 5.74
C THR A 210 -13.82 -2.50 4.27
N VAL A 211 -14.07 -3.68 3.69
CA VAL A 211 -13.90 -3.96 2.27
C VAL A 211 -15.15 -4.57 1.67
N GLU A 212 -15.37 -4.33 0.39
CA GLU A 212 -16.47 -4.89 -0.40
C GLU A 212 -15.93 -5.59 -1.63
N PHE A 213 -16.41 -6.79 -1.86
CA PHE A 213 -16.11 -7.62 -3.04
C PHE A 213 -17.27 -7.50 -4.04
N GLY A 214 -17.41 -6.37 -4.68
CA GLY A 214 -18.53 -6.06 -5.57
C GLY A 214 -18.20 -6.03 -7.06
N GLY A 215 -16.97 -6.28 -7.44
CA GLY A 215 -16.50 -6.06 -8.82
C GLY A 215 -16.41 -4.58 -9.19
N LEU A 216 -16.08 -4.31 -10.45
CA LEU A 216 -15.91 -2.93 -10.94
C LEU A 216 -17.22 -2.23 -11.31
N GLU A 217 -18.21 -2.99 -11.78
CA GLU A 217 -19.42 -2.46 -12.42
C GLU A 217 -20.58 -2.25 -11.43
N ASN A 218 -20.54 -2.87 -10.25
CA ASN A 218 -21.61 -2.73 -9.26
C ASN A 218 -21.61 -1.34 -8.62
N PRO A 219 -22.78 -0.77 -8.28
CA PRO A 219 -22.86 0.48 -7.55
C PRO A 219 -22.21 0.36 -6.16
N LEU A 220 -21.92 1.49 -5.54
CA LEU A 220 -21.48 1.52 -4.14
C LEU A 220 -22.63 1.09 -3.22
N SER A 221 -22.32 0.25 -2.22
CA SER A 221 -23.25 -0.18 -1.18
C SER A 221 -23.49 0.92 -0.14
#